data_c778a8f7aae1ce62d293d32b62734313
#
_entry.id   c778a8f7aae1ce62d293d32b62734313
#
_cell.length_a   1.000
_cell.length_b   1.000
_cell.length_c   1.000
_cell.angle_alpha   90.00
_cell.angle_beta   90.00
_cell.angle_gamma   90.00
#
_symmetry.space_group_name_H-M   'P 1'
#
loop_
_entity.id
_entity.type
_entity.pdbx_description
1 polymer ?
#
loop_
_entity_poly.entity_id
_entity_poly.type
_entity_poly.pdbx_seq_one_letter_code
_entity_poly.pdbx_strand_id
1 'polypeptide(L)'
;MEEEDDLDILIEEIGEFKHGKPEQLLNNLGEELYEKVQDRIIEKFSGQTIEEIVNDVIEKMYGNGEERVLKLLIMYNIVQNKINEEFGYEKRRPLNEKHIEILARRTIEGEFGDGMERKQKLGKHFKRVQNKVNRIKNKPLEEDYDLNILSIDEYINKLYTGQITDEEVKRDVGKLLYNFIRNKVNETNKNNNNRFEINKECIDLLARNTIKLEFSEGEERKEKLGELYPFVQNRVNEILGCETRHDTSNKPWYLNLSDN
;
A
#
# COMPACT_ATOMS: atom_id res chain seq x y z
N MET A 1 -8.41 21.29 -28.29
CA MET A 1 -9.18 20.76 -29.44
C MET A 1 -8.26 20.08 -30.44
N GLU A 2 -7.43 20.79 -31.24
CA GLU A 2 -6.55 20.11 -32.21
C GLU A 2 -5.55 19.14 -31.56
N GLU A 3 -4.94 19.48 -30.43
CA GLU A 3 -3.97 18.61 -29.70
C GLU A 3 -4.62 17.39 -29.05
N GLU A 4 -5.87 17.49 -28.64
CA GLU A 4 -6.65 16.39 -28.07
C GLU A 4 -7.08 15.38 -29.15
N ASP A 5 -7.50 15.89 -30.31
CA ASP A 5 -7.88 15.06 -31.47
C ASP A 5 -6.66 14.28 -31.99
N ASP A 6 -5.47 14.89 -31.99
CA ASP A 6 -4.21 14.25 -32.39
C ASP A 6 -3.81 13.12 -31.43
N LEU A 7 -4.02 13.29 -30.10
CA LEU A 7 -3.77 12.24 -29.12
C LEU A 7 -4.75 11.08 -29.23
N ASP A 8 -6.01 11.33 -29.53
CA ASP A 8 -7.00 10.27 -29.73
C ASP A 8 -6.67 9.42 -30.96
N ILE A 9 -6.24 10.06 -32.07
CA ILE A 9 -5.76 9.35 -33.27
C ILE A 9 -4.52 8.50 -32.92
N LEU A 10 -3.56 9.07 -32.19
CA LEU A 10 -2.36 8.34 -31.76
C LEU A 10 -2.70 7.13 -30.90
N ILE A 11 -3.68 7.24 -29.98
CA ILE A 11 -4.13 6.13 -29.13
C ILE A 11 -4.75 5.01 -29.97
N GLU A 12 -5.51 5.33 -30.99
CA GLU A 12 -6.05 4.34 -31.92
C GLU A 12 -4.93 3.62 -32.70
N GLU A 13 -3.96 4.38 -33.20
CA GLU A 13 -2.80 3.84 -33.90
C GLU A 13 -1.94 2.92 -33.00
N ILE A 14 -1.78 3.29 -31.73
CA ILE A 14 -1.12 2.45 -30.71
C ILE A 14 -1.88 1.14 -30.55
N GLY A 15 -3.20 1.18 -30.42
CA GLY A 15 -4.05 0.01 -30.31
C GLY A 15 -3.98 -0.94 -31.53
N GLU A 16 -3.64 -0.39 -32.70
CA GLU A 16 -3.42 -1.10 -33.95
C GLU A 16 -1.98 -1.57 -34.19
N PHE A 17 -1.10 -1.47 -33.18
CA PHE A 17 0.33 -1.81 -33.25
C PHE A 17 1.18 -0.96 -34.21
N LYS A 18 0.70 0.20 -34.69
CA LYS A 18 1.46 1.06 -35.58
C LYS A 18 2.72 1.69 -34.93
N HIS A 19 2.74 1.76 -33.61
CA HIS A 19 3.85 2.27 -32.81
C HIS A 19 4.65 1.16 -32.09
N GLY A 20 4.48 -0.09 -32.52
CA GLY A 20 5.21 -1.26 -32.00
C GLY A 20 4.47 -1.99 -30.88
N LYS A 21 5.21 -2.88 -30.21
CA LYS A 21 4.68 -3.68 -29.09
C LYS A 21 4.72 -2.91 -27.78
N PRO A 22 3.95 -3.36 -26.74
CA PRO A 22 3.89 -2.67 -25.46
C PRO A 22 5.26 -2.33 -24.85
N GLU A 23 6.21 -3.25 -24.92
CA GLU A 23 7.57 -3.08 -24.38
C GLU A 23 8.44 -2.06 -25.15
N GLN A 24 8.05 -1.70 -26.36
CA GLN A 24 8.76 -0.77 -27.23
C GLN A 24 8.16 0.64 -27.21
N LEU A 25 6.93 0.77 -26.72
CA LEU A 25 6.11 1.97 -26.88
C LEU A 25 6.78 3.21 -26.26
N LEU A 26 7.32 3.10 -25.05
CA LEU A 26 8.02 4.19 -24.38
C LEU A 26 9.22 4.69 -25.21
N ASN A 27 9.99 3.76 -25.76
CA ASN A 27 11.17 4.10 -26.59
C ASN A 27 10.77 4.72 -27.93
N ASN A 28 9.67 4.27 -28.52
CA ASN A 28 9.22 4.75 -29.84
C ASN A 28 8.55 6.10 -29.77
N LEU A 29 7.82 6.41 -28.68
CA LEU A 29 7.15 7.70 -28.48
C LEU A 29 8.03 8.73 -27.76
N GLY A 30 9.00 8.29 -26.96
CA GLY A 30 9.70 9.12 -25.98
C GLY A 30 8.87 9.39 -24.74
N GLU A 31 9.54 9.81 -23.65
CA GLU A 31 8.94 9.92 -22.31
C GLU A 31 7.79 10.92 -22.27
N GLU A 32 7.98 12.12 -22.83
CA GLU A 32 6.98 13.19 -22.78
C GLU A 32 5.67 12.82 -23.50
N LEU A 33 5.77 12.29 -24.73
CA LEU A 33 4.57 11.90 -25.50
C LEU A 33 3.90 10.66 -24.89
N TYR A 34 4.70 9.72 -24.38
CA TYR A 34 4.17 8.56 -23.67
C TYR A 34 3.37 8.94 -22.42
N GLU A 35 3.84 9.93 -21.64
CA GLU A 35 3.10 10.46 -20.50
C GLU A 35 1.79 11.13 -20.91
N LYS A 36 1.81 11.97 -21.95
CA LYS A 36 0.58 12.60 -22.50
C LYS A 36 -0.45 11.55 -22.93
N VAL A 37 0.00 10.50 -23.62
CA VAL A 37 -0.86 9.39 -24.02
C VAL A 37 -1.46 8.68 -22.80
N GLN A 38 -0.67 8.42 -21.75
CA GLN A 38 -1.19 7.81 -20.51
C GLN A 38 -2.24 8.69 -19.83
N ASP A 39 -2.01 10.00 -19.76
CA ASP A 39 -2.96 10.95 -19.17
C ASP A 39 -4.26 11.01 -19.97
N ARG A 40 -4.18 11.00 -21.30
CA ARG A 40 -5.35 10.96 -22.17
C ARG A 40 -6.15 9.65 -22.01
N ILE A 41 -5.48 8.51 -21.82
CA ILE A 41 -6.14 7.23 -21.49
C ILE A 41 -6.87 7.32 -20.15
N ILE A 42 -6.29 7.94 -19.12
CA ILE A 42 -6.97 8.15 -17.84
C ILE A 42 -8.24 8.98 -18.02
N GLU A 43 -8.18 10.05 -18.79
CA GLU A 43 -9.35 10.89 -19.12
C GLU A 43 -10.42 10.11 -19.88
N LYS A 44 -10.04 9.32 -20.89
CA LYS A 44 -10.95 8.49 -21.68
C LYS A 44 -11.76 7.51 -20.81
N PHE A 45 -11.14 6.99 -19.74
CA PHE A 45 -11.79 6.08 -18.80
C PHE A 45 -12.38 6.77 -17.55
N SER A 46 -12.36 8.11 -17.45
CA SER A 46 -12.85 8.82 -16.27
C SER A 46 -14.34 8.68 -16.02
N GLY A 47 -15.13 8.45 -17.07
CA GLY A 47 -16.58 8.26 -16.99
C GLY A 47 -17.03 6.83 -16.70
N GLN A 48 -16.11 5.87 -16.62
CA GLN A 48 -16.39 4.46 -16.38
C GLN A 48 -15.78 4.00 -15.06
N THR A 49 -16.48 3.16 -14.31
CA THR A 49 -15.90 2.47 -13.14
C THR A 49 -14.92 1.38 -13.58
N ILE A 50 -14.01 0.97 -12.69
CA ILE A 50 -13.12 -0.17 -12.98
C ILE A 50 -13.92 -1.44 -13.26
N GLU A 51 -15.06 -1.61 -12.61
CA GLU A 51 -15.95 -2.77 -12.79
C GLU A 51 -16.57 -2.79 -14.19
N GLU A 52 -17.00 -1.64 -14.73
CA GLU A 52 -17.47 -1.50 -16.11
C GLU A 52 -16.37 -1.79 -17.11
N ILE A 53 -15.16 -1.26 -16.90
CA ILE A 53 -14.00 -1.57 -17.78
C ILE A 53 -13.66 -3.07 -17.74
N VAL A 54 -13.76 -3.72 -16.58
CA VAL A 54 -13.57 -5.17 -16.44
C VAL A 54 -14.60 -5.94 -17.26
N ASN A 55 -15.86 -5.55 -17.20
CA ASN A 55 -16.93 -6.17 -17.99
C ASN A 55 -16.67 -6.03 -19.49
N ASP A 56 -16.31 -4.84 -19.95
CA ASP A 56 -15.95 -4.58 -21.35
C ASP A 56 -14.76 -5.45 -21.81
N VAL A 57 -13.78 -5.70 -20.91
CA VAL A 57 -12.65 -6.61 -21.20
C VAL A 57 -13.12 -8.06 -21.30
N ILE A 58 -14.03 -8.50 -20.43
CA ILE A 58 -14.60 -9.85 -20.45
C ILE A 58 -15.40 -10.05 -21.76
N GLU A 59 -16.11 -9.02 -22.20
CA GLU A 59 -16.85 -9.00 -23.49
C GLU A 59 -15.93 -8.85 -24.72
N LYS A 60 -14.61 -8.82 -24.50
CA LYS A 60 -13.55 -8.73 -25.53
C LYS A 60 -13.50 -7.41 -26.31
N MET A 61 -14.05 -6.32 -25.80
CA MET A 61 -14.02 -5.00 -26.46
C MET A 61 -12.58 -4.47 -26.64
N TYR A 62 -11.66 -4.88 -25.78
CA TYR A 62 -10.24 -4.47 -25.83
C TYR A 62 -9.32 -5.56 -26.40
N GLY A 63 -9.85 -6.56 -27.09
CA GLY A 63 -9.06 -7.65 -27.67
C GLY A 63 -8.40 -8.54 -26.63
N ASN A 64 -7.29 -9.19 -27.02
CA ASN A 64 -6.55 -10.15 -26.17
C ASN A 64 -5.04 -9.87 -26.15
N GLY A 65 -4.36 -10.38 -25.12
CA GLY A 65 -2.88 -10.34 -25.04
C GLY A 65 -2.31 -8.92 -25.17
N GLU A 66 -1.39 -8.72 -26.10
CA GLU A 66 -0.69 -7.45 -26.31
C GLU A 66 -1.62 -6.32 -26.78
N GLU A 67 -2.65 -6.63 -27.58
CA GLU A 67 -3.65 -5.66 -28.02
C GLU A 67 -4.36 -5.02 -26.82
N ARG A 68 -4.80 -5.84 -25.86
CA ARG A 68 -5.41 -5.34 -24.63
C ARG A 68 -4.47 -4.45 -23.83
N VAL A 69 -3.17 -4.80 -23.76
CA VAL A 69 -2.16 -3.99 -23.10
C VAL A 69 -2.06 -2.62 -23.75
N LEU A 70 -2.03 -2.55 -25.08
CA LEU A 70 -1.93 -1.30 -25.83
C LEU A 70 -3.19 -0.44 -25.71
N LYS A 71 -4.38 -1.04 -25.72
CA LYS A 71 -5.66 -0.31 -25.62
C LYS A 71 -5.96 0.22 -24.22
N LEU A 72 -5.49 -0.47 -23.17
CA LEU A 72 -5.70 -0.06 -21.78
C LEU A 72 -4.51 0.71 -21.19
N LEU A 73 -3.31 0.53 -21.72
CA LEU A 73 -2.07 1.17 -21.27
C LEU A 73 -1.94 1.23 -19.73
N ILE A 74 -1.92 2.42 -19.15
CA ILE A 74 -1.80 2.62 -17.71
C ILE A 74 -2.93 1.95 -16.91
N MET A 75 -4.11 1.79 -17.47
CA MET A 75 -5.24 1.12 -16.81
C MET A 75 -5.08 -0.40 -16.77
N TYR A 76 -4.27 -0.99 -17.65
CA TYR A 76 -4.16 -2.44 -17.82
C TYR A 76 -3.85 -3.21 -16.53
N ASN A 77 -2.89 -2.76 -15.73
CA ASN A 77 -2.51 -3.47 -14.52
C ASN A 77 -3.61 -3.45 -13.46
N ILE A 78 -4.34 -2.35 -13.33
CA ILE A 78 -5.48 -2.22 -12.41
C ILE A 78 -6.60 -3.17 -12.83
N VAL A 79 -7.02 -3.08 -14.09
CA VAL A 79 -8.11 -3.88 -14.66
C VAL A 79 -7.77 -5.37 -14.64
N GLN A 80 -6.56 -5.75 -15.07
CA GLN A 80 -6.14 -7.16 -15.08
C GLN A 80 -6.03 -7.74 -13.66
N ASN A 81 -5.63 -6.96 -12.67
CA ASN A 81 -5.62 -7.40 -11.28
C ASN A 81 -7.04 -7.67 -10.77
N LYS A 82 -8.01 -6.83 -11.14
CA LYS A 82 -9.41 -7.01 -10.77
C LYS A 82 -9.99 -8.26 -11.43
N ILE A 83 -9.73 -8.47 -12.72
CA ILE A 83 -10.10 -9.71 -13.43
C ILE A 83 -9.50 -10.95 -12.74
N ASN A 84 -8.20 -10.90 -12.43
CA ASN A 84 -7.53 -12.01 -11.77
C ASN A 84 -8.13 -12.31 -10.38
N GLU A 85 -8.58 -11.29 -9.66
CA GLU A 85 -9.26 -11.44 -8.38
C GLU A 85 -10.61 -12.14 -8.54
N GLU A 86 -11.44 -11.69 -9.48
CA GLU A 86 -12.77 -12.25 -9.73
C GLU A 86 -12.73 -13.71 -10.19
N PHE A 87 -11.75 -14.06 -10.99
CA PHE A 87 -11.56 -15.44 -11.47
C PHE A 87 -10.68 -16.31 -10.56
N GLY A 88 -10.28 -15.81 -9.38
CA GLY A 88 -9.50 -16.56 -8.40
C GLY A 88 -8.06 -16.84 -8.82
N TYR A 89 -7.49 -16.10 -9.78
CA TYR A 89 -6.08 -16.23 -10.15
C TYR A 89 -5.18 -15.53 -9.12
N GLU A 90 -4.13 -16.21 -8.68
CA GLU A 90 -3.19 -15.66 -7.69
C GLU A 90 -2.26 -14.58 -8.25
N LYS A 91 -1.97 -14.63 -9.56
CA LYS A 91 -1.03 -13.69 -10.19
C LYS A 91 -1.54 -12.27 -10.11
N ARG A 92 -0.73 -11.38 -9.54
CA ARG A 92 -0.99 -9.93 -9.47
C ARG A 92 0.10 -9.17 -10.21
N ARG A 93 -0.30 -8.09 -10.90
CA ARG A 93 0.62 -7.17 -11.57
C ARG A 93 1.02 -6.04 -10.61
N PRO A 94 2.27 -5.57 -10.66
CA PRO A 94 2.71 -4.47 -9.81
C PRO A 94 1.96 -3.17 -10.14
N LEU A 95 1.60 -2.41 -9.10
CA LEU A 95 1.04 -1.08 -9.22
C LEU A 95 2.10 -0.05 -8.79
N ASN A 96 2.43 0.89 -9.69
CA ASN A 96 3.33 2.02 -9.42
C ASN A 96 2.55 3.23 -8.84
N GLU A 97 3.23 4.34 -8.58
CA GLU A 97 2.62 5.53 -8.00
C GLU A 97 1.52 6.16 -8.88
N LYS A 98 1.65 6.13 -10.20
CA LYS A 98 0.62 6.63 -11.12
C LYS A 98 -0.67 5.79 -11.02
N HIS A 99 -0.56 4.47 -10.89
CA HIS A 99 -1.72 3.60 -10.62
C HIS A 99 -2.38 3.92 -9.26
N ILE A 100 -1.60 4.17 -8.22
CA ILE A 100 -2.12 4.56 -6.89
C ILE A 100 -2.83 5.91 -6.96
N GLU A 101 -2.32 6.85 -7.75
CA GLU A 101 -2.97 8.14 -7.98
C GLU A 101 -4.32 7.98 -8.69
N ILE A 102 -4.40 7.14 -9.73
CA ILE A 102 -5.66 6.82 -10.41
C ILE A 102 -6.69 6.27 -9.42
N LEU A 103 -6.29 5.26 -8.62
CA LEU A 103 -7.17 4.68 -7.61
C LEU A 103 -7.59 5.70 -6.54
N ALA A 104 -6.70 6.62 -6.15
CA ALA A 104 -7.01 7.67 -5.18
C ALA A 104 -8.02 8.68 -5.73
N ARG A 105 -7.89 9.14 -6.98
CA ARG A 105 -8.86 10.03 -7.63
C ARG A 105 -10.24 9.37 -7.74
N ARG A 106 -10.32 8.12 -8.19
CA ARG A 106 -11.55 7.32 -8.23
C ARG A 106 -12.16 7.08 -6.84
N THR A 107 -11.31 6.94 -5.81
CA THR A 107 -11.78 6.90 -4.40
C THR A 107 -12.42 8.22 -3.97
N ILE A 108 -11.88 9.35 -4.41
CA ILE A 108 -12.43 10.69 -4.13
C ILE A 108 -13.78 10.88 -4.83
N GLU A 109 -13.94 10.32 -6.01
CA GLU A 109 -15.18 10.30 -6.81
C GLU A 109 -16.23 9.33 -6.26
N GLY A 110 -15.86 8.47 -5.28
CA GLY A 110 -16.80 7.60 -4.56
C GLY A 110 -16.88 6.17 -5.09
N GLU A 111 -16.11 5.79 -6.12
CA GLU A 111 -16.19 4.46 -6.77
C GLU A 111 -16.02 3.29 -5.80
N PHE A 112 -15.16 3.45 -4.78
CA PHE A 112 -14.90 2.39 -3.81
C PHE A 112 -15.76 2.47 -2.54
N GLY A 113 -16.76 3.38 -2.50
CA GLY A 113 -17.59 3.58 -1.32
C GLY A 113 -16.82 4.14 -0.13
N ASP A 114 -17.28 3.85 1.10
CA ASP A 114 -16.72 4.38 2.33
C ASP A 114 -16.35 3.27 3.35
N GLY A 115 -15.47 3.61 4.29
CA GLY A 115 -15.14 2.77 5.44
C GLY A 115 -14.72 1.35 5.07
N MET A 116 -15.47 0.35 5.54
CA MET A 116 -15.16 -1.06 5.33
C MET A 116 -15.32 -1.51 3.87
N GLU A 117 -16.30 -0.96 3.15
CA GLU A 117 -16.49 -1.27 1.73
C GLU A 117 -15.26 -0.87 0.91
N ARG A 118 -14.77 0.36 1.11
CA ARG A 118 -13.54 0.84 0.47
C ARG A 118 -12.36 -0.05 0.79
N LYS A 119 -12.23 -0.45 2.06
CA LYS A 119 -11.14 -1.32 2.50
C LYS A 119 -11.19 -2.70 1.82
N GLN A 120 -12.39 -3.27 1.67
CA GLN A 120 -12.58 -4.55 0.98
C GLN A 120 -12.26 -4.43 -0.51
N LYS A 121 -12.80 -3.41 -1.20
CA LYS A 121 -12.61 -3.20 -2.64
C LYS A 121 -11.15 -2.91 -3.02
N LEU A 122 -10.43 -2.14 -2.22
CA LEU A 122 -9.02 -1.80 -2.46
C LEU A 122 -8.04 -2.85 -1.92
N GLY A 123 -8.48 -3.72 -1.00
CA GLY A 123 -7.69 -4.81 -0.44
C GLY A 123 -6.33 -4.33 0.08
N LYS A 124 -5.26 -5.02 -0.32
CA LYS A 124 -3.88 -4.68 0.09
C LYS A 124 -3.42 -3.27 -0.32
N HIS A 125 -4.07 -2.63 -1.29
CA HIS A 125 -3.73 -1.29 -1.76
C HIS A 125 -4.43 -0.18 -0.97
N PHE A 126 -5.35 -0.53 -0.06
CA PHE A 126 -6.16 0.44 0.69
C PHE A 126 -5.32 1.56 1.34
N LYS A 127 -4.30 1.20 2.10
CA LYS A 127 -3.46 2.18 2.82
C LYS A 127 -2.77 3.16 1.86
N ARG A 128 -2.12 2.66 0.81
CA ARG A 128 -1.44 3.51 -0.17
C ARG A 128 -2.41 4.46 -0.85
N VAL A 129 -3.56 3.94 -1.27
CA VAL A 129 -4.60 4.73 -1.92
C VAL A 129 -5.18 5.76 -0.95
N GLN A 130 -5.51 5.37 0.30
CA GLN A 130 -6.05 6.29 1.30
C GLN A 130 -5.06 7.41 1.66
N ASN A 131 -3.78 7.10 1.81
CA ASN A 131 -2.75 8.11 2.03
C ASN A 131 -2.62 9.08 0.85
N LYS A 132 -2.72 8.60 -0.39
CA LYS A 132 -2.74 9.47 -1.57
C LYS A 132 -4.01 10.34 -1.60
N VAL A 133 -5.18 9.79 -1.25
CA VAL A 133 -6.44 10.55 -1.06
C VAL A 133 -6.26 11.67 -0.04
N ASN A 134 -5.68 11.36 1.11
CA ASN A 134 -5.44 12.32 2.17
C ASN A 134 -4.50 13.46 1.72
N ARG A 135 -3.44 13.13 0.98
CA ARG A 135 -2.53 14.13 0.37
C ARG A 135 -3.27 15.04 -0.62
N ILE A 136 -4.06 14.45 -1.53
CA ILE A 136 -4.84 15.22 -2.51
C ILE A 136 -5.84 16.15 -1.84
N LYS A 137 -6.48 15.70 -0.74
CA LYS A 137 -7.47 16.51 0.03
C LYS A 137 -6.83 17.42 1.08
N ASN A 138 -5.51 17.55 1.14
CA ASN A 138 -4.78 18.29 2.19
C ASN A 138 -5.21 17.91 3.62
N LYS A 139 -5.61 16.67 3.82
CA LYS A 139 -5.91 16.14 5.15
C LYS A 139 -4.61 15.66 5.80
N PRO A 140 -4.53 15.70 7.15
CA PRO A 140 -3.44 15.02 7.84
C PRO A 140 -3.35 13.59 7.32
N LEU A 141 -2.14 13.18 6.96
CA LEU A 141 -1.89 11.76 6.70
C LEU A 141 -2.31 11.05 7.97
N GLU A 142 -3.11 10.00 7.85
CA GLU A 142 -3.15 9.03 8.92
C GLU A 142 -1.70 8.60 9.09
N GLU A 143 -1.13 8.79 10.28
CA GLU A 143 0.24 8.39 10.62
C GLU A 143 0.40 6.86 10.66
N ASP A 144 -0.20 6.22 9.71
CA ASP A 144 0.03 4.83 9.40
C ASP A 144 1.15 4.79 8.36
N TYR A 145 2.35 4.64 8.87
CA TYR A 145 3.50 4.29 8.05
C TYR A 145 3.09 3.19 7.08
N ASP A 146 3.33 3.43 5.80
CA ASP A 146 3.01 2.48 4.74
C ASP A 146 3.92 1.26 4.85
N LEU A 147 3.56 0.30 5.71
CA LEU A 147 4.20 -1.02 5.82
C LEU A 147 3.97 -1.89 4.57
N ASN A 148 3.48 -1.29 3.47
CA ASN A 148 3.08 -2.00 2.27
C ASN A 148 4.23 -2.62 1.46
N ILE A 149 5.47 -2.54 1.90
CA ILE A 149 6.57 -3.22 1.22
C ILE A 149 6.85 -4.56 1.88
N LEU A 150 6.89 -4.60 3.22
CA LEU A 150 7.19 -5.81 4.00
C LEU A 150 6.37 -5.81 5.30
N SER A 151 6.05 -7.00 5.82
CA SER A 151 5.54 -7.14 7.18
C SER A 151 6.64 -6.78 8.20
N ILE A 152 6.25 -6.52 9.44
CA ILE A 152 7.22 -6.27 10.52
C ILE A 152 8.20 -7.45 10.68
N ASP A 153 7.69 -8.67 10.58
CA ASP A 153 8.51 -9.89 10.68
C ASP A 153 9.51 -10.01 9.51
N GLU A 154 9.11 -9.61 8.30
CA GLU A 154 10.01 -9.56 7.14
C GLU A 154 11.09 -8.50 7.30
N TYR A 155 10.78 -7.32 7.83
CA TYR A 155 11.79 -6.31 8.16
C TYR A 155 12.77 -6.82 9.22
N ILE A 156 12.28 -7.46 10.29
CA ILE A 156 13.13 -8.06 11.33
C ILE A 156 14.08 -9.10 10.70
N ASN A 157 13.54 -10.02 9.90
CA ASN A 157 14.33 -11.08 9.26
C ASN A 157 15.37 -10.53 8.27
N LYS A 158 14.98 -9.60 7.40
CA LYS A 158 15.90 -9.00 6.42
C LYS A 158 16.98 -8.16 7.06
N LEU A 159 16.65 -7.40 8.12
CA LEU A 159 17.63 -6.63 8.88
C LEU A 159 18.58 -7.55 9.66
N TYR A 160 18.06 -8.63 10.24
CA TYR A 160 18.84 -9.64 10.92
C TYR A 160 19.84 -10.35 10.00
N THR A 161 19.42 -10.67 8.76
CA THR A 161 20.25 -11.36 7.76
C THR A 161 21.13 -10.41 6.94
N GLY A 162 21.04 -9.10 7.15
CA GLY A 162 21.81 -8.11 6.40
C GLY A 162 21.34 -7.89 4.96
N GLN A 163 20.12 -8.33 4.63
CA GLN A 163 19.52 -8.11 3.30
C GLN A 163 18.96 -6.71 3.11
N ILE A 164 18.77 -5.95 4.18
CA ILE A 164 18.35 -4.56 4.21
C ILE A 164 19.16 -3.82 5.27
N THR A 165 19.44 -2.55 5.04
CA THR A 165 20.19 -1.68 5.96
C THR A 165 19.29 -0.98 6.97
N ASP A 166 19.86 -0.51 8.10
CA ASP A 166 19.16 0.29 9.09
C ASP A 166 18.53 1.56 8.47
N GLU A 167 19.24 2.21 7.54
CA GLU A 167 18.77 3.43 6.90
C GLU A 167 17.58 3.17 5.95
N GLU A 168 17.57 2.03 5.26
CA GLU A 168 16.43 1.62 4.43
C GLU A 168 15.22 1.34 5.30
N VAL A 169 15.38 0.60 6.42
CA VAL A 169 14.26 0.36 7.35
C VAL A 169 13.74 1.67 7.93
N LYS A 170 14.61 2.59 8.39
CA LYS A 170 14.19 3.90 8.91
C LYS A 170 13.41 4.72 7.89
N ARG A 171 13.84 4.70 6.63
CA ARG A 171 13.16 5.39 5.53
C ARG A 171 11.78 4.80 5.27
N ASP A 172 11.66 3.46 5.30
CA ASP A 172 10.45 2.75 4.91
C ASP A 172 9.38 2.77 6.03
N VAL A 173 9.80 2.59 7.29
CA VAL A 173 8.86 2.44 8.42
C VAL A 173 8.88 3.62 9.41
N GLY A 174 9.80 4.57 9.25
CA GLY A 174 9.98 5.69 10.16
C GLY A 174 10.70 5.31 11.46
N LYS A 175 11.16 6.34 12.21
CA LYS A 175 12.00 6.19 13.40
C LYS A 175 11.34 5.35 14.51
N LEU A 176 10.05 5.56 14.77
CA LEU A 176 9.36 4.89 15.89
C LEU A 176 9.30 3.38 15.69
N LEU A 177 8.84 2.94 14.53
CA LEU A 177 8.72 1.50 14.24
C LEU A 177 10.08 0.86 13.99
N TYR A 178 11.05 1.60 13.44
CA TYR A 178 12.44 1.16 13.36
C TYR A 178 13.00 0.82 14.74
N ASN A 179 12.77 1.64 15.77
CA ASN A 179 13.23 1.35 17.13
C ASN A 179 12.70 0.00 17.62
N PHE A 180 11.43 -0.28 17.40
CA PHE A 180 10.82 -1.58 17.73
C PHE A 180 11.49 -2.73 16.94
N ILE A 181 11.58 -2.61 15.62
CA ILE A 181 12.19 -3.63 14.75
C ILE A 181 13.63 -3.90 15.17
N ARG A 182 14.42 -2.84 15.40
CA ARG A 182 15.82 -2.96 15.82
C ARG A 182 15.96 -3.62 17.19
N ASN A 183 15.06 -3.30 18.12
CA ASN A 183 15.02 -3.98 19.42
C ASN A 183 14.77 -5.49 19.26
N LYS A 184 13.87 -5.89 18.36
CA LYS A 184 13.61 -7.32 18.08
C LYS A 184 14.84 -8.01 17.44
N VAL A 185 15.54 -7.36 16.54
CA VAL A 185 16.80 -7.85 15.97
C VAL A 185 17.88 -8.00 17.05
N ASN A 186 18.01 -7.00 17.94
CA ASN A 186 18.97 -7.05 19.05
C ASN A 186 18.63 -8.17 20.04
N GLU A 187 17.34 -8.43 20.30
CA GLU A 187 16.88 -9.54 21.12
C GLU A 187 17.28 -10.89 20.51
N THR A 188 17.07 -11.08 19.21
CA THR A 188 17.47 -12.27 18.48
C THR A 188 18.99 -12.49 18.53
N ASN A 189 19.78 -11.43 18.44
CA ASN A 189 21.23 -11.44 18.57
C ASN A 189 21.75 -11.59 20.02
N LYS A 190 20.86 -11.75 21.01
CA LYS A 190 21.20 -11.77 22.46
C LYS A 190 21.93 -10.50 22.94
N ASN A 191 21.75 -9.38 22.23
CA ASN A 191 22.35 -8.09 22.56
C ASN A 191 21.36 -7.20 23.32
N ASN A 192 20.92 -7.69 24.49
CA ASN A 192 19.85 -7.05 25.28
C ASN A 192 20.25 -5.71 25.89
N ASN A 193 21.56 -5.38 25.95
CA ASN A 193 22.05 -4.12 26.49
C ASN A 193 21.94 -2.95 25.48
N ASN A 194 21.66 -3.23 24.22
CA ASN A 194 21.55 -2.21 23.17
C ASN A 194 20.10 -2.11 22.68
N ARG A 195 19.24 -1.47 23.49
CA ARG A 195 17.84 -1.25 23.20
C ARG A 195 17.59 0.23 22.87
N PHE A 196 16.80 0.47 21.84
CA PHE A 196 16.30 1.80 21.51
C PHE A 196 15.07 2.12 22.36
N GLU A 197 14.94 3.39 22.73
CA GLU A 197 13.78 3.86 23.48
C GLU A 197 12.49 3.67 22.70
N ILE A 198 11.47 3.14 23.37
CA ILE A 198 10.09 3.01 22.92
C ILE A 198 9.25 4.00 23.73
N ASN A 199 8.67 4.98 23.07
CA ASN A 199 7.83 6.00 23.69
C ASN A 199 6.34 5.69 23.54
N LYS A 200 5.48 6.55 24.11
CA LYS A 200 4.02 6.42 24.06
C LYS A 200 3.48 6.41 22.61
N GLU A 201 4.05 7.23 21.73
CA GLU A 201 3.66 7.28 20.32
C GLU A 201 3.96 5.97 19.60
N CYS A 202 5.09 5.33 19.93
CA CYS A 202 5.40 4.00 19.39
C CYS A 202 4.40 2.95 19.90
N ILE A 203 3.98 2.99 21.17
CA ILE A 203 2.94 2.10 21.71
C ILE A 203 1.60 2.32 20.98
N ASP A 204 1.22 3.58 20.73
CA ASP A 204 0.01 3.90 19.95
C ASP A 204 0.08 3.32 18.54
N LEU A 205 1.23 3.45 17.89
CA LEU A 205 1.46 2.91 16.54
C LEU A 205 1.38 1.37 16.53
N LEU A 206 2.03 0.71 17.49
CA LEU A 206 1.98 -0.74 17.64
C LEU A 206 0.55 -1.23 17.94
N ALA A 207 -0.22 -0.51 18.78
CA ALA A 207 -1.62 -0.84 19.06
C ALA A 207 -2.50 -0.75 17.81
N ARG A 208 -2.37 0.30 17.00
CA ARG A 208 -3.08 0.44 15.72
C ARG A 208 -2.73 -0.66 14.74
N ASN A 209 -1.45 -1.03 14.64
CA ASN A 209 -1.00 -2.15 13.81
C ASN A 209 -1.54 -3.49 14.32
N THR A 210 -1.64 -3.66 15.65
CA THR A 210 -2.26 -4.84 16.27
C THR A 210 -3.74 -4.96 15.90
N ILE A 211 -4.50 -3.88 15.93
CA ILE A 211 -5.91 -3.85 15.49
C ILE A 211 -6.05 -4.28 14.01
N LYS A 212 -5.04 -4.00 13.19
CA LYS A 212 -4.99 -4.39 11.78
C LYS A 212 -4.47 -5.82 11.54
N LEU A 213 -4.26 -6.59 12.62
CA LEU A 213 -3.76 -7.97 12.62
C LEU A 213 -2.30 -8.15 12.15
N GLU A 214 -1.48 -7.11 12.14
CA GLU A 214 -0.05 -7.19 11.80
C GLU A 214 0.75 -8.10 12.75
N PHE A 215 0.27 -8.26 13.99
CA PHE A 215 0.88 -9.10 15.02
C PHE A 215 0.10 -10.39 15.29
N SER A 216 -0.79 -10.80 14.36
CA SER A 216 -1.65 -11.99 14.56
C SER A 216 -2.56 -11.88 15.80
N GLU A 217 -2.93 -13.01 16.42
CA GLU A 217 -3.82 -13.07 17.58
C GLU A 217 -3.28 -13.99 18.67
N GLY A 218 -3.82 -13.89 19.87
CA GLY A 218 -3.57 -14.79 20.98
C GLY A 218 -2.10 -14.87 21.42
N GLU A 219 -1.56 -16.07 21.56
CA GLU A 219 -0.19 -16.31 22.04
C GLU A 219 0.86 -15.84 21.03
N GLU A 220 0.61 -15.97 19.73
CA GLU A 220 1.53 -15.47 18.70
C GLU A 220 1.73 -13.96 18.81
N ARG A 221 0.66 -13.19 19.09
CA ARG A 221 0.77 -11.75 19.35
C ARG A 221 1.65 -11.45 20.57
N LYS A 222 1.50 -12.25 21.65
CA LYS A 222 2.32 -12.07 22.85
C LYS A 222 3.80 -12.31 22.55
N GLU A 223 4.11 -13.35 21.77
CA GLU A 223 5.47 -13.67 21.39
C GLU A 223 6.09 -12.57 20.54
N LYS A 224 5.38 -12.09 19.52
CA LYS A 224 5.84 -11.01 18.63
C LYS A 224 6.07 -9.69 19.35
N LEU A 225 5.18 -9.29 20.25
CA LEU A 225 5.29 -8.04 21.02
C LEU A 225 6.23 -8.20 22.24
N GLY A 226 6.39 -9.42 22.76
CA GLY A 226 7.26 -9.70 23.92
C GLY A 226 6.88 -8.86 25.14
N GLU A 227 7.89 -8.24 25.78
CA GLU A 227 7.72 -7.43 27.00
C GLU A 227 6.79 -6.21 26.80
N LEU A 228 6.58 -5.77 25.56
CA LEU A 228 5.67 -4.66 25.25
C LEU A 228 4.21 -5.09 25.15
N TYR A 229 3.92 -6.40 25.12
CA TYR A 229 2.54 -6.91 24.94
C TYR A 229 1.52 -6.27 25.90
N PRO A 230 1.73 -6.22 27.22
CA PRO A 230 0.73 -5.66 28.14
C PRO A 230 0.40 -4.20 27.84
N PHE A 231 1.41 -3.40 27.46
CA PHE A 231 1.27 -1.97 27.16
C PHE A 231 0.52 -1.76 25.84
N VAL A 232 0.90 -2.49 24.81
CA VAL A 232 0.25 -2.43 23.49
C VAL A 232 -1.20 -2.94 23.59
N GLN A 233 -1.44 -4.07 24.27
CA GLN A 233 -2.80 -4.61 24.40
C GLN A 233 -3.71 -3.74 25.24
N ASN A 234 -3.22 -3.10 26.30
CA ASN A 234 -4.00 -2.11 27.05
C ASN A 234 -4.38 -0.92 26.16
N ARG A 235 -3.47 -0.47 25.31
CA ARG A 235 -3.75 0.61 24.37
C ARG A 235 -4.76 0.17 23.28
N VAL A 236 -4.68 -1.06 22.80
CA VAL A 236 -5.70 -1.66 21.91
C VAL A 236 -7.07 -1.63 22.59
N ASN A 237 -7.14 -2.08 23.84
CA ASN A 237 -8.38 -2.12 24.61
C ASN A 237 -8.96 -0.72 24.82
N GLU A 238 -8.13 0.30 25.10
CA GLU A 238 -8.55 1.70 25.19
C GLU A 238 -9.15 2.22 23.87
N ILE A 239 -8.46 1.95 22.75
CA ILE A 239 -8.93 2.37 21.42
C ILE A 239 -10.28 1.72 21.06
N LEU A 240 -10.48 0.45 21.46
CA LEU A 240 -11.70 -0.31 21.18
C LEU A 240 -12.79 -0.15 22.26
N GLY A 241 -12.55 0.63 23.32
CA GLY A 241 -13.51 0.83 24.43
C GLY A 241 -13.69 -0.41 25.32
N CYS A 242 -12.72 -1.31 25.37
CA CYS A 242 -12.74 -2.51 26.21
C CYS A 242 -12.22 -2.21 27.62
N GLU A 243 -12.86 -2.80 28.66
CA GLU A 243 -12.48 -2.58 30.07
C GLU A 243 -11.30 -3.43 30.54
N THR A 244 -10.97 -4.53 29.83
CA THR A 244 -9.89 -5.46 30.21
C THR A 244 -8.55 -4.73 30.28
N ARG A 245 -7.83 -4.95 31.38
CA ARG A 245 -6.48 -4.38 31.58
C ARG A 245 -5.48 -5.52 31.86
N HIS A 246 -4.31 -5.38 31.27
CA HIS A 246 -3.16 -6.25 31.51
C HIS A 246 -2.24 -5.61 32.54
N ASP A 247 -1.55 -6.44 33.33
CA ASP A 247 -0.58 -5.95 34.31
C ASP A 247 0.64 -5.33 33.62
N THR A 248 0.94 -4.09 33.95
CA THR A 248 2.06 -3.28 33.41
C THR A 248 3.11 -2.98 34.48
N SER A 249 3.12 -3.71 35.61
CA SER A 249 4.08 -3.50 36.71
C SER A 249 5.53 -3.76 36.29
N ASN A 250 5.74 -4.72 35.38
CA ASN A 250 7.06 -5.04 34.82
C ASN A 250 7.37 -4.18 33.58
N LYS A 251 7.63 -2.90 33.83
CA LYS A 251 7.96 -1.97 32.74
C LYS A 251 9.42 -2.17 32.27
N PRO A 252 9.66 -2.46 30.98
CA PRO A 252 11.01 -2.54 30.44
C PRO A 252 11.76 -1.18 30.59
N TRP A 253 13.05 -1.23 30.86
CA TRP A 253 13.86 -0.02 31.10
C TRP A 253 13.92 0.92 29.88
N TYR A 254 13.77 0.40 28.65
CA TYR A 254 13.77 1.14 27.40
C TYR A 254 12.39 1.72 27.01
N LEU A 255 11.34 1.46 27.83
CA LEU A 255 10.00 1.99 27.60
C LEU A 255 9.81 3.30 28.35
N ASN A 256 9.57 4.39 27.63
CA ASN A 256 9.29 5.71 28.18
C ASN A 256 7.86 6.13 27.85
N LEU A 257 6.98 6.21 28.85
CA LEU A 257 5.57 6.59 28.71
C LEU A 257 5.28 7.99 29.29
N SER A 258 6.29 8.78 29.60
CA SER A 258 6.11 10.17 30.05
C SER A 258 5.55 11.01 28.90
N ASP A 259 4.57 11.84 29.21
CA ASP A 259 4.12 12.88 28.30
C ASP A 259 5.23 13.93 28.19
N ASN A 260 5.80 14.11 27.00
CA ASN A 260 6.73 15.20 26.69
C ASN A 260 5.97 16.45 26.34
#